data_8b11d0e859c52b3e9aa419cf3f6cde49
#
_entry.id   8b11d0e859c52b3e9aa419cf3f6cde49
#
_cell.length_a   1.000
_cell.length_b   1.000
_cell.length_c   1.000
_cell.angle_alpha   90.00
_cell.angle_beta   90.00
_cell.angle_gamma   90.00
#
_symmetry.space_group_name_H-M   'P 1'
#
loop_
_entity.id
_entity.type
_entity.pdbx_description
1 polymer ?
#
loop_
_entity_poly.entity_id
_entity_poly.type
_entity_poly.pdbx_seq_one_letter_code
_entity_poly.pdbx_strand_id
1 'polypeptide(L)'
;MKWAALHDAAGVIATLAGLATEPLRAEVRNYPAVMRDAGGWRRARAEQGIEDLTAVMTPGLAALLAIHARGANPAPAALALWQEFHAARAALLALLPPAESTGPARLM
;
A
#
# COMPACT_ATOMS: atom_id res chain seq x y z
N MET A 1 -3.57 0.23 10.61
CA MET A 1 -3.86 1.44 9.79
C MET A 1 -4.88 1.12 8.73
N LYS A 2 -5.69 2.11 8.41
CA LYS A 2 -6.57 1.98 7.24
C LYS A 2 -5.76 2.19 5.98
N TRP A 3 -6.33 1.80 4.85
CA TRP A 3 -5.67 1.90 3.54
C TRP A 3 -5.13 3.30 3.24
N ALA A 4 -5.95 4.33 3.48
CA ALA A 4 -5.51 5.69 3.24
C ALA A 4 -4.32 6.08 4.13
N ALA A 5 -4.36 5.69 5.39
CA ALA A 5 -3.27 5.99 6.33
C ALA A 5 -1.98 5.26 5.95
N LEU A 6 -2.08 4.04 5.41
CA LEU A 6 -0.92 3.32 4.90
C LEU A 6 -0.25 4.09 3.77
N HIS A 7 -1.04 4.70 2.89
CA HIS A 7 -0.49 5.47 1.78
C HIS A 7 0.08 6.81 2.25
N ASP A 8 -0.52 7.43 3.26
CA ASP A 8 0.05 8.64 3.86
C ASP A 8 1.41 8.30 4.49
N ALA A 9 1.49 7.20 5.21
CA ALA A 9 2.76 6.75 5.81
C ALA A 9 3.78 6.43 4.71
N ALA A 10 3.35 5.79 3.64
CA ALA A 10 4.24 5.47 2.52
C ALA A 10 4.79 6.74 1.86
N GLY A 11 3.98 7.80 1.80
CA GLY A 11 4.43 9.09 1.28
C GLY A 11 5.55 9.70 2.13
N VAL A 12 5.41 9.62 3.45
CA VAL A 12 6.47 10.06 4.36
C VAL A 12 7.73 9.23 4.16
N ILE A 13 7.59 7.92 4.07
CA ILE A 13 8.72 7.00 3.87
C ILE A 13 9.42 7.31 2.54
N ALA A 14 8.65 7.51 1.46
CA ALA A 14 9.21 7.85 0.17
C ALA A 14 10.00 9.16 0.22
N THR A 15 9.46 10.15 0.92
CA THR A 15 10.14 11.43 1.10
C THR A 15 11.47 11.25 1.84
N LEU A 16 11.47 10.46 2.91
CA LEU A 16 12.69 10.18 3.67
C LEU A 16 13.71 9.40 2.85
N ALA A 17 13.23 8.60 1.90
CA ALA A 17 14.11 7.84 1.00
C ALA A 17 14.61 8.67 -0.19
N GLY A 18 14.13 9.89 -0.33
CA GLY A 18 14.52 10.76 -1.45
C GLY A 18 13.80 10.42 -2.75
N LEU A 19 12.65 9.74 -2.66
CA LEU A 19 11.90 9.37 -3.84
C LEU A 19 10.81 10.41 -4.12
N ALA A 20 10.48 10.57 -5.40
CA ALA A 20 9.36 11.40 -5.79
C ALA A 20 8.05 10.69 -5.44
N THR A 21 7.04 11.46 -5.02
CA THR A 21 5.73 10.91 -4.75
C THR A 21 4.77 11.32 -5.85
N GLU A 22 3.81 10.46 -6.12
CA GLU A 22 2.81 10.73 -7.15
C GLU A 22 1.41 10.57 -6.56
N PRO A 23 0.42 11.29 -7.09
CA PRO A 23 -0.96 11.10 -6.66
C PRO A 23 -1.41 9.67 -6.92
N LEU A 24 -2.27 9.16 -6.04
CA LEU A 24 -2.80 7.82 -6.21
C LEU A 24 -3.82 7.78 -7.32
N ARG A 25 -3.77 6.73 -8.12
CA ARG A 25 -4.82 6.47 -9.12
C ARG A 25 -6.11 6.11 -8.41
N ALA A 26 -7.23 6.34 -9.09
CA ALA A 26 -8.56 6.07 -8.53
C ALA A 26 -8.71 4.62 -8.09
N GLU A 27 -8.22 3.66 -8.88
CA GLU A 27 -8.35 2.26 -8.52
C GLU A 27 -7.58 1.90 -7.26
N VAL A 28 -6.49 2.60 -6.98
CA VAL A 28 -5.75 2.39 -5.73
C VAL A 28 -6.51 3.00 -4.56
N ARG A 29 -7.03 4.22 -4.73
CA ARG A 29 -7.80 4.88 -3.67
C ARG A 29 -9.07 4.11 -3.33
N ASN A 30 -9.70 3.52 -4.32
CA ASN A 30 -10.98 2.85 -4.14
C ASN A 30 -10.85 1.37 -3.76
N TYR A 31 -9.62 0.89 -3.63
CA TYR A 31 -9.35 -0.52 -3.35
C TYR A 31 -10.17 -1.10 -2.21
N PRO A 32 -10.26 -0.46 -1.03
CA PRO A 32 -11.03 -1.06 0.08
C PRO A 32 -12.50 -1.25 -0.27
N ALA A 33 -13.10 -0.29 -0.96
CA ALA A 33 -14.50 -0.39 -1.35
C ALA A 33 -14.72 -1.50 -2.37
N VAL A 34 -13.82 -1.60 -3.36
CA VAL A 34 -13.92 -2.64 -4.38
C VAL A 34 -13.78 -4.02 -3.77
N MET A 35 -12.84 -4.20 -2.84
CA MET A 35 -12.64 -5.50 -2.20
C MET A 35 -13.79 -5.85 -1.24
N ARG A 36 -14.35 -4.85 -0.56
CA ARG A 36 -15.51 -5.07 0.28
C ARG A 36 -16.70 -5.54 -0.57
N ASP A 37 -16.90 -4.91 -1.72
CA ASP A 37 -18.01 -5.27 -2.62
C ASP A 37 -17.77 -6.63 -3.28
N ALA A 38 -16.52 -6.99 -3.55
CA ALA A 38 -16.20 -8.30 -4.11
C ALA A 38 -16.53 -9.43 -3.14
N GLY A 39 -16.36 -9.17 -1.84
CA GLY A 39 -16.69 -10.15 -0.80
C GLY A 39 -15.86 -11.42 -0.87
N GLY A 40 -16.31 -12.43 -0.15
CA GLY A 40 -15.72 -13.76 -0.20
C GLY A 40 -14.22 -13.78 0.13
N TRP A 41 -13.49 -14.64 -0.57
CA TRP A 41 -12.08 -14.83 -0.28
C TRP A 41 -11.24 -13.60 -0.62
N ARG A 42 -11.65 -12.82 -1.62
CA ARG A 42 -10.92 -11.60 -1.98
C ARG A 42 -10.96 -10.58 -0.85
N ARG A 43 -12.16 -10.36 -0.30
CA ARG A 43 -12.31 -9.44 0.83
C ARG A 43 -11.48 -9.90 2.02
N ALA A 44 -11.56 -11.18 2.36
CA ALA A 44 -10.83 -11.73 3.49
C ALA A 44 -9.32 -11.58 3.31
N ARG A 45 -8.81 -11.88 2.10
CA ARG A 45 -7.39 -11.75 1.82
C ARG A 45 -6.94 -10.31 1.83
N ALA A 46 -7.77 -9.40 1.32
CA ALA A 46 -7.43 -7.98 1.32
C ALA A 46 -7.35 -7.44 2.75
N GLU A 47 -8.31 -7.80 3.59
CA GLU A 47 -8.31 -7.36 4.99
C GLU A 47 -7.09 -7.89 5.73
N GLN A 48 -6.76 -9.15 5.53
CA GLN A 48 -5.59 -9.74 6.17
C GLN A 48 -4.29 -9.10 5.67
N GLY A 49 -4.18 -8.86 4.38
CA GLY A 49 -2.99 -8.23 3.80
C GLY A 49 -2.80 -6.80 4.30
N ILE A 50 -3.88 -6.05 4.46
CA ILE A 50 -3.82 -4.69 5.02
C ILE A 50 -3.36 -4.75 6.48
N GLU A 51 -3.86 -5.73 7.25
CA GLU A 51 -3.43 -5.91 8.62
C GLU A 51 -1.94 -6.26 8.71
N ASP A 52 -1.49 -7.18 7.86
CA ASP A 52 -0.09 -7.59 7.83
C ASP A 52 0.81 -6.42 7.45
N LEU A 53 0.39 -5.63 6.47
CA LEU A 53 1.16 -4.46 6.05
C LEU A 53 1.21 -3.40 7.17
N THR A 54 0.11 -3.21 7.88
CA THR A 54 0.07 -2.31 9.04
C THR A 54 1.08 -2.75 10.10
N ALA A 55 1.19 -4.05 10.34
CA ALA A 55 2.12 -4.59 11.33
C ALA A 55 3.59 -4.31 10.97
N VAL A 56 3.89 -4.17 9.68
CA VAL A 56 5.22 -3.80 9.22
C VAL A 56 5.41 -2.29 9.23
N MET A 57 4.42 -1.56 8.75
CA MET A 57 4.54 -0.11 8.54
C MET A 57 4.56 0.68 9.84
N THR A 58 3.77 0.30 10.83
CA THR A 58 3.68 1.05 12.07
C THR A 58 5.01 1.12 12.81
N PRO A 59 5.67 -0.01 13.13
CA PRO A 59 6.98 0.08 13.79
C PRO A 59 8.07 0.60 12.85
N GLY A 60 7.97 0.32 11.55
CA GLY A 60 8.94 0.78 10.58
C GLY A 60 8.97 2.30 10.48
N LEU A 61 7.80 2.94 10.40
CA LEU A 61 7.73 4.40 10.36
C LEU A 61 8.24 5.00 11.66
N ALA A 62 7.87 4.44 12.81
CA ALA A 62 8.34 4.91 14.10
C ALA A 62 9.87 4.87 14.18
N ALA A 63 10.47 3.79 13.69
CA ALA A 63 11.93 3.65 13.68
C ALA A 63 12.60 4.69 12.78
N LEU A 64 12.02 4.97 11.60
CA LEU A 64 12.55 5.98 10.69
C LEU A 64 12.50 7.38 11.30
N LEU A 65 11.40 7.71 11.95
CA LEU A 65 11.26 9.00 12.60
C LEU A 65 12.24 9.16 13.75
N ALA A 66 12.51 8.08 14.48
CA ALA A 66 13.51 8.09 15.54
C ALA A 66 14.92 8.29 14.99
N ILE A 67 15.26 7.67 13.86
CA ILE A 67 16.55 7.87 13.20
C ILE A 67 16.70 9.34 12.77
N HIS A 68 15.65 9.86 12.16
CA HIS A 68 15.64 11.25 11.71
C HIS A 68 15.78 12.22 12.89
N ALA A 69 15.08 11.96 13.98
CA ALA A 69 15.13 12.80 15.16
C ALA A 69 16.52 12.85 15.83
N ARG A 70 17.31 11.78 15.65
CA ARG A 70 18.68 11.76 16.16
C ARG A 70 19.68 12.46 15.23
N GLY A 71 19.21 13.00 14.10
CA GLY A 71 20.09 13.59 13.11
C GLY A 71 20.85 12.59 12.25
N ALA A 72 20.48 11.31 12.33
CA ALA A 72 21.07 10.30 11.47
C ALA A 72 20.32 10.23 10.14
N ASN A 73 20.91 9.61 9.14
CA ASN A 73 20.32 9.53 7.81
C ASN A 73 19.36 8.35 7.70
N PRO A 74 18.03 8.58 7.59
CA PRO A 74 17.07 7.48 7.50
C PRO A 74 16.92 6.93 6.09
N ALA A 75 17.54 7.54 5.08
CA ALA A 75 17.26 7.22 3.69
C ALA A 75 17.45 5.74 3.30
N PRO A 76 18.53 5.06 3.70
CA PRO A 76 18.68 3.64 3.33
C PRO A 76 17.60 2.75 3.93
N ALA A 77 17.27 2.98 5.22
CA ALA A 77 16.23 2.22 5.88
C ALA A 77 14.84 2.55 5.31
N ALA A 78 14.62 3.83 4.98
CA ALA A 78 13.38 4.26 4.36
C ALA A 78 13.19 3.62 2.99
N LEU A 79 14.25 3.52 2.19
CA LEU A 79 14.16 2.88 0.88
C LEU A 79 13.78 1.40 1.02
N ALA A 80 14.39 0.70 1.98
CA ALA A 80 14.08 -0.71 2.21
C ALA A 80 12.61 -0.88 2.61
N LEU A 81 12.09 -0.03 3.50
CA LEU A 81 10.71 -0.10 3.93
C LEU A 81 9.75 0.26 2.78
N TRP A 82 10.12 1.25 1.96
CA TRP A 82 9.34 1.61 0.79
C TRP A 82 9.22 0.43 -0.17
N GLN A 83 10.31 -0.31 -0.38
CA GLN A 83 10.31 -1.46 -1.28
C GLN A 83 9.40 -2.57 -0.74
N GLU A 84 9.39 -2.78 0.58
CA GLU A 84 8.47 -3.74 1.20
C GLU A 84 7.02 -3.31 1.01
N PHE A 85 6.72 -2.03 1.24
CA PHE A 85 5.39 -1.50 1.03
C PHE A 85 4.95 -1.67 -0.42
N HIS A 86 5.81 -1.32 -1.35
CA HIS A 86 5.51 -1.37 -2.78
C HIS A 86 5.20 -2.80 -3.22
N ALA A 87 5.99 -3.75 -2.79
CA ALA A 87 5.78 -5.15 -3.13
C ALA A 87 4.49 -5.70 -2.50
N ALA A 88 4.22 -5.35 -1.25
CA ALA A 88 3.01 -5.78 -0.57
C ALA A 88 1.77 -5.18 -1.22
N ARG A 89 1.83 -3.89 -1.59
CA ARG A 89 0.71 -3.23 -2.27
C ARG A 89 0.45 -3.88 -3.63
N ALA A 90 1.50 -4.20 -4.38
CA ALA A 90 1.34 -4.86 -5.66
C ALA A 90 0.64 -6.21 -5.52
N ALA A 91 1.00 -6.97 -4.49
CA ALA A 91 0.36 -8.25 -4.21
C ALA A 91 -1.12 -8.06 -3.82
N LEU A 92 -1.44 -7.01 -3.07
CA LEU A 92 -2.82 -6.71 -2.70
C LEU A 92 -3.63 -6.28 -3.92
N LEU A 93 -3.07 -5.44 -4.78
CA LEU A 93 -3.76 -5.00 -5.99
C LEU A 93 -4.00 -6.15 -6.97
N ALA A 94 -3.17 -7.18 -6.93
CA ALA A 94 -3.35 -8.36 -7.75
C ALA A 94 -4.60 -9.17 -7.35
N LEU A 95 -5.18 -8.89 -6.18
CA LEU A 95 -6.42 -9.53 -5.74
C LEU A 95 -7.66 -8.88 -6.34
N LEU A 96 -7.52 -7.74 -7.00
CA LEU A 96 -8.67 -7.09 -7.62
C LEU A 96 -9.36 -8.02 -8.61
N PRO A 97 -10.70 -8.03 -8.62
CA PRO A 97 -11.42 -8.85 -9.58
C PRO A 97 -11.09 -8.44 -11.01
N PRO A 98 -11.11 -9.37 -11.94
CA PRO A 98 -10.88 -9.00 -13.32
C PRO A 98 -11.97 -8.04 -13.79
N ALA A 99 -11.57 -7.15 -14.69
CA ALA A 99 -12.51 -6.17 -15.17
C ALA A 99 -13.44 -6.83 -16.14
N GLU A 100 -14.58 -7.23 -15.67
CA GLU A 100 -15.47 -7.88 -16.46
C GLU A 100 -16.01 -7.13 -17.48
N SER A 101 -16.06 -6.05 -17.18
CA SER A 101 -16.50 -5.20 -18.13
C SER A 101 -15.89 -5.44 -19.37
N THR A 102 -14.80 -5.91 -19.29
CA THR A 102 -14.21 -6.15 -20.42
C THR A 102 -14.78 -7.28 -21.02
N GLY A 103 -15.43 -7.77 -20.36
CA GLY A 103 -15.97 -8.81 -20.91
C GLY A 103 -16.74 -8.45 -22.07
N PRO A 104 -16.87 -8.03 -22.45
CA PRO A 104 -17.52 -8.08 -23.33
C PRO A 104 -17.08 -8.14 -24.40
N ALA A 105 -16.64 -7.97 -24.14
CA ALA A 105 -16.35 -8.09 -24.83
C ALA A 105 -16.55 -9.10 -25.38
N ARG A 106 -16.79 -9.49 -25.12
CA ARG A 106 -16.95 -10.24 -25.37
C ARG A 106 -17.50 -10.51 -26.15
N LEU A 107 -17.75 -10.17 -26.42
CA LEU A 107 -18.18 -10.33 -27.05
C LEU A 107 -18.33 -10.64 -27.85
N MET A 108 -18.30 -10.75 -27.77
CA MET A 108 -18.40 -11.01 -28.53
C MET A 108 -18.49 -11.39 -28.92
#